data_4d114c234c38c09b2bea8293ba589bdb
#
_entry.id   4d114c234c38c09b2bea8293ba589bdb
#
_cell.length_a   1.000
_cell.length_b   1.000
_cell.length_c   1.000
_cell.angle_alpha   90.00
_cell.angle_beta   90.00
_cell.angle_gamma   90.00
#
_symmetry.space_group_name_H-M   'P 1'
#
loop_
_entity.id
_entity.type
_entity.pdbx_description
1 polymer ?
#
loop_
_entity_poly.entity_id
_entity_poly.type
_entity_poly.pdbx_seq_one_letter_code
_entity_poly.pdbx_strand_id
1 'polypeptide(L)'
;AALIDKALTKVVRHNLDKSQVPNASIFVNILRVVVWAFAIGTLLQPVFGVNPTTLFTALGIGGLAVSLGLKDTIANVIGGFGLMLGRVIQPGDYVKVAGITGTVKDINWRQTIVRERNGNEMVIPNSILNTASLEKLDPSNECLVSVPFTAKAGVDVEHMKADIIETVQQATESLANPLYKPVVKLNGFTPYGIDGTIYAFAKNDLILSTMADAVAQAIAHADYLEHRAVSSSAE
;
A
#
# COMPACT_ATOMS: atom_id res chain seq x y z
N ALA A 1 -5.47 46.52 -7.26
CA ALA A 1 -6.29 45.39 -6.83
C ALA A 1 -7.24 44.94 -7.94
N ALA A 2 -8.16 45.74 -8.47
CA ALA A 2 -9.17 45.37 -9.46
C ALA A 2 -8.60 44.79 -10.77
N LEU A 3 -7.50 45.36 -11.29
CA LEU A 3 -6.81 44.84 -12.49
C LEU A 3 -6.15 43.49 -12.22
N ILE A 4 -5.55 43.34 -11.06
CA ILE A 4 -4.92 42.06 -10.62
C ILE A 4 -6.00 41.01 -10.40
N ASP A 5 -7.11 41.31 -9.75
CA ASP A 5 -8.24 40.41 -9.56
C ASP A 5 -8.82 39.95 -10.91
N LYS A 6 -9.00 40.84 -11.87
CA LYS A 6 -9.52 40.53 -13.21
C LYS A 6 -8.55 39.64 -14.01
N ALA A 7 -7.25 39.92 -13.94
CA ALA A 7 -6.23 39.10 -14.60
C ALA A 7 -6.12 37.74 -13.99
N LEU A 8 -6.03 37.65 -12.66
CA LEU A 8 -5.97 36.36 -11.91
C LEU A 8 -7.22 35.54 -12.13
N THR A 9 -8.41 36.13 -12.04
CA THR A 9 -9.69 35.43 -12.29
C THR A 9 -9.75 34.87 -13.70
N LYS A 10 -9.25 35.62 -14.71
CA LYS A 10 -9.23 35.19 -16.09
C LYS A 10 -8.27 33.97 -16.29
N VAL A 11 -7.06 34.06 -15.71
CA VAL A 11 -6.05 32.98 -15.82
C VAL A 11 -6.51 31.72 -15.09
N VAL A 12 -7.00 31.90 -13.84
CA VAL A 12 -7.44 30.77 -13.01
C VAL A 12 -8.65 30.07 -13.61
N ARG A 13 -9.66 30.82 -14.06
CA ARG A 13 -10.82 30.21 -14.74
C ARG A 13 -10.41 29.50 -16.04
N HIS A 14 -9.57 30.10 -16.86
CA HIS A 14 -9.13 29.49 -18.11
C HIS A 14 -8.42 28.14 -17.89
N ASN A 15 -7.62 28.01 -16.84
CA ASN A 15 -6.90 26.78 -16.55
C ASN A 15 -7.76 25.76 -15.82
N LEU A 16 -8.68 26.16 -14.95
CA LEU A 16 -9.55 25.26 -14.19
C LEU A 16 -10.74 24.75 -15.02
N ASP A 17 -11.27 25.56 -15.93
CA ASP A 17 -12.33 25.11 -16.86
C ASP A 17 -11.83 24.00 -17.82
N LYS A 18 -10.53 23.99 -18.14
CA LYS A 18 -9.89 22.93 -18.92
C LYS A 18 -9.74 21.61 -18.15
N SER A 19 -9.66 21.66 -16.83
CA SER A 19 -9.37 20.48 -15.96
C SER A 19 -10.62 19.79 -15.42
N GLN A 20 -11.83 20.19 -15.82
CA GLN A 20 -13.12 19.63 -15.36
C GLN A 20 -13.26 19.55 -13.82
N VAL A 21 -12.60 20.47 -13.09
CA VAL A 21 -12.67 20.50 -11.62
C VAL A 21 -14.03 21.05 -11.19
N PRO A 22 -14.89 20.24 -10.55
CA PRO A 22 -16.14 20.74 -9.98
C PRO A 22 -15.81 21.80 -8.92
N ASN A 23 -16.51 22.95 -8.94
CA ASN A 23 -16.34 24.04 -7.98
C ASN A 23 -15.04 24.87 -8.10
N ALA A 24 -14.50 25.08 -9.30
CA ALA A 24 -13.41 26.03 -9.55
C ALA A 24 -13.66 27.42 -8.95
N SER A 25 -14.93 27.83 -8.78
CA SER A 25 -15.35 29.09 -8.17
C SER A 25 -14.86 29.27 -6.73
N ILE A 26 -14.71 28.20 -5.94
CA ILE A 26 -14.21 28.28 -4.55
C ILE A 26 -12.78 28.80 -4.53
N PHE A 27 -11.89 28.27 -5.38
CA PHE A 27 -10.49 28.69 -5.45
C PHE A 27 -10.37 30.15 -5.88
N VAL A 28 -11.18 30.57 -6.86
CA VAL A 28 -11.24 31.99 -7.30
C VAL A 28 -11.69 32.91 -6.17
N ASN A 29 -12.71 32.52 -5.40
CA ASN A 29 -13.22 33.30 -4.30
C ASN A 29 -12.20 33.40 -3.14
N ILE A 30 -11.54 32.32 -2.78
CA ILE A 30 -10.47 32.34 -1.76
C ILE A 30 -9.35 33.28 -2.20
N LEU A 31 -8.88 33.13 -3.44
CA LEU A 31 -7.83 34.00 -3.98
C LEU A 31 -8.24 35.49 -3.97
N ARG A 32 -9.50 35.76 -4.35
CA ARG A 32 -10.06 37.12 -4.32
C ARG A 32 -10.06 37.70 -2.91
N VAL A 33 -10.51 36.93 -1.92
CA VAL A 33 -10.50 37.36 -0.51
C VAL A 33 -9.08 37.72 -0.05
N VAL A 34 -8.09 36.89 -0.37
CA VAL A 34 -6.69 37.14 -0.02
C VAL A 34 -6.16 38.42 -0.69
N VAL A 35 -6.39 38.59 -2.00
CA VAL A 35 -5.96 39.77 -2.76
C VAL A 35 -6.59 41.07 -2.21
N TRP A 36 -7.89 41.03 -1.92
CA TRP A 36 -8.58 42.19 -1.37
C TRP A 36 -8.16 42.51 0.07
N ALA A 37 -7.97 41.51 0.91
CA ALA A 37 -7.47 41.72 2.27
C ALA A 37 -6.08 42.35 2.27
N PHE A 38 -5.19 41.91 1.39
CA PHE A 38 -3.86 42.52 1.25
C PHE A 38 -3.93 43.94 0.68
N ALA A 39 -4.78 44.18 -0.32
CA ALA A 39 -4.97 45.50 -0.92
C ALA A 39 -5.55 46.54 0.08
N ILE A 40 -6.54 46.12 0.86
CA ILE A 40 -7.10 46.97 1.92
C ILE A 40 -6.04 47.28 2.97
N GLY A 41 -5.29 46.26 3.44
CA GLY A 41 -4.23 46.44 4.43
C GLY A 41 -3.17 47.46 3.99
N THR A 42 -2.75 47.44 2.73
CA THR A 42 -1.75 48.37 2.20
C THR A 42 -2.29 49.79 2.02
N LEU A 43 -3.60 49.96 1.83
CA LEU A 43 -4.23 51.28 1.66
C LEU A 43 -4.67 51.92 2.98
N LEU A 44 -4.76 51.19 4.08
CA LEU A 44 -5.25 51.69 5.37
C LEU A 44 -4.44 52.90 5.87
N GLN A 45 -3.12 52.82 5.82
CA GLN A 45 -2.25 53.85 6.33
C GLN A 45 -2.20 55.09 5.42
N PRO A 46 -1.94 55.00 4.10
CA PRO A 46 -1.81 56.19 3.26
C PRO A 46 -3.13 56.90 3.00
N VAL A 47 -4.28 56.21 3.05
CA VAL A 47 -5.59 56.81 2.75
C VAL A 47 -6.35 57.23 4.01
N PHE A 48 -6.29 56.38 5.04
CA PHE A 48 -7.10 56.58 6.26
C PHE A 48 -6.28 56.93 7.51
N GLY A 49 -4.95 56.95 7.43
CA GLY A 49 -4.07 57.20 8.57
C GLY A 49 -4.11 56.10 9.64
N VAL A 50 -4.75 54.96 9.38
CA VAL A 50 -4.92 53.89 10.34
C VAL A 50 -3.76 52.89 10.20
N ASN A 51 -3.15 52.57 11.35
CA ASN A 51 -2.06 51.58 11.36
C ASN A 51 -2.58 50.19 10.99
N PRO A 52 -2.07 49.54 9.92
CA PRO A 52 -2.54 48.25 9.46
C PRO A 52 -2.06 47.08 10.32
N THR A 53 -1.21 47.31 11.33
CA THR A 53 -0.61 46.26 12.16
C THR A 53 -1.65 45.35 12.81
N THR A 54 -2.73 45.93 13.34
CA THR A 54 -3.81 45.16 13.98
C THR A 54 -4.49 44.21 12.98
N LEU A 55 -4.73 44.69 11.75
CA LEU A 55 -5.31 43.88 10.69
C LEU A 55 -4.37 42.71 10.28
N PHE A 56 -3.08 43.02 10.09
CA PHE A 56 -2.11 41.97 9.73
C PHE A 56 -1.89 40.97 10.87
N THR A 57 -1.91 41.41 12.12
CA THR A 57 -1.85 40.52 13.28
C THR A 57 -3.06 39.58 13.31
N ALA A 58 -4.26 40.11 13.13
CA ALA A 58 -5.48 39.30 13.09
C ALA A 58 -5.46 38.30 11.92
N LEU A 59 -5.01 38.71 10.73
CA LEU A 59 -4.82 37.85 9.58
C LEU A 59 -3.75 36.77 9.84
N GLY A 60 -2.69 37.12 10.57
CA GLY A 60 -1.64 36.15 10.97
C GLY A 60 -2.18 35.06 11.89
N ILE A 61 -2.97 35.44 12.91
CA ILE A 61 -3.61 34.48 13.82
C ILE A 61 -4.62 33.61 13.06
N GLY A 62 -5.44 34.20 12.21
CA GLY A 62 -6.35 33.47 11.33
C GLY A 62 -5.62 32.53 10.38
N GLY A 63 -4.47 32.93 9.84
CA GLY A 63 -3.58 32.12 9.00
C GLY A 63 -3.02 30.93 9.74
N LEU A 64 -2.65 31.08 11.01
CA LEU A 64 -2.23 29.93 11.85
C LEU A 64 -3.35 28.91 12.02
N ALA A 65 -4.58 29.35 12.30
CA ALA A 65 -5.72 28.46 12.44
C ALA A 65 -5.99 27.69 11.14
N VAL A 66 -5.95 28.36 9.99
CA VAL A 66 -6.09 27.72 8.67
C VAL A 66 -4.94 26.74 8.40
N SER A 67 -3.71 27.14 8.73
CA SER A 67 -2.52 26.28 8.54
C SER A 67 -2.62 24.99 9.35
N LEU A 68 -3.08 25.07 10.61
CA LEU A 68 -3.30 23.91 11.45
C LEU A 68 -4.41 23.01 10.88
N GLY A 69 -5.49 23.58 10.33
CA GLY A 69 -6.55 22.84 9.66
C GLY A 69 -6.10 22.13 8.37
N LEU A 70 -5.09 22.68 7.68
CA LEU A 70 -4.55 22.11 6.43
C LEU A 70 -3.33 21.21 6.65
N LYS A 71 -2.87 21.03 7.88
CA LYS A 71 -1.65 20.27 8.23
C LYS A 71 -1.58 18.93 7.53
N ASP A 72 -2.62 18.13 7.64
CA ASP A 72 -2.63 16.76 7.08
C ASP A 72 -2.67 16.76 5.55
N THR A 73 -3.36 17.74 4.95
CA THR A 73 -3.36 17.91 3.50
C THR A 73 -1.95 18.22 2.99
N ILE A 74 -1.26 19.15 3.64
CA ILE A 74 0.11 19.54 3.29
C ILE A 74 1.06 18.34 3.51
N ALA A 75 0.92 17.63 4.61
CA ALA A 75 1.72 16.43 4.89
C ALA A 75 1.54 15.35 3.82
N ASN A 76 0.32 15.13 3.34
CA ASN A 76 0.06 14.17 2.25
C ASN A 76 0.69 14.62 0.93
N VAL A 77 0.61 15.89 0.59
CA VAL A 77 1.22 16.45 -0.63
C VAL A 77 2.74 16.28 -0.59
N ILE A 78 3.36 16.72 0.51
CA ILE A 78 4.82 16.59 0.68
C ILE A 78 5.25 15.14 0.67
N GLY A 79 4.51 14.27 1.37
CA GLY A 79 4.74 12.83 1.38
C GLY A 79 4.65 12.21 -0.02
N GLY A 80 3.63 12.55 -0.78
CA GLY A 80 3.45 12.09 -2.16
C GLY A 80 4.59 12.53 -3.09
N PHE A 81 5.00 13.78 -3.02
CA PHE A 81 6.18 14.26 -3.75
C PHE A 81 7.45 13.52 -3.34
N GLY A 82 7.66 13.30 -2.03
CA GLY A 82 8.80 12.55 -1.52
C GLY A 82 8.85 11.12 -2.05
N LEU A 83 7.72 10.41 -2.06
CA LEU A 83 7.61 9.06 -2.60
C LEU A 83 7.90 9.01 -4.12
N MET A 84 7.32 9.94 -4.89
CA MET A 84 7.49 9.99 -6.35
C MET A 84 8.91 10.38 -6.76
N LEU A 85 9.49 11.42 -6.16
CA LEU A 85 10.84 11.90 -6.49
C LEU A 85 11.92 10.95 -5.96
N GLY A 86 11.74 10.42 -4.74
CA GLY A 86 12.66 9.49 -4.12
C GLY A 86 12.60 8.08 -4.70
N ARG A 87 11.57 7.76 -5.49
CA ARG A 87 11.31 6.42 -6.04
C ARG A 87 11.39 5.33 -4.97
N VAL A 88 10.95 5.65 -3.76
CA VAL A 88 10.96 4.72 -2.64
C VAL A 88 10.12 3.49 -2.96
N ILE A 89 8.95 3.73 -3.55
CA ILE A 89 8.07 2.72 -4.13
C ILE A 89 7.60 3.18 -5.52
N GLN A 90 7.24 2.24 -6.35
CA GLN A 90 6.75 2.47 -7.70
C GLN A 90 5.51 1.63 -7.98
N PRO A 91 4.62 2.05 -8.89
CA PRO A 91 3.56 1.18 -9.38
C PRO A 91 4.13 -0.16 -9.89
N GLY A 92 3.54 -1.26 -9.42
CA GLY A 92 4.02 -2.62 -9.67
C GLY A 92 4.86 -3.23 -8.54
N ASP A 93 5.34 -2.43 -7.58
CA ASP A 93 6.08 -2.97 -6.42
C ASP A 93 5.13 -3.73 -5.48
N TYR A 94 5.58 -4.88 -4.99
CA TYR A 94 4.88 -5.64 -3.96
C TYR A 94 5.40 -5.18 -2.59
N VAL A 95 4.49 -4.66 -1.78
CA VAL A 95 4.86 -3.96 -0.54
C VAL A 95 4.00 -4.41 0.63
N LYS A 96 4.57 -4.31 1.84
CA LYS A 96 3.84 -4.40 3.10
C LYS A 96 3.99 -3.09 3.84
N VAL A 97 2.88 -2.44 4.14
CA VAL A 97 2.84 -1.15 4.82
C VAL A 97 1.56 -0.98 5.62
N ALA A 98 1.64 -0.44 6.82
CA ALA A 98 0.50 -0.19 7.71
C ALA A 98 -0.43 -1.43 7.91
N GLY A 99 0.15 -2.62 7.94
CA GLY A 99 -0.58 -3.89 8.07
C GLY A 99 -1.21 -4.42 6.79
N ILE A 100 -1.07 -3.71 5.67
CA ILE A 100 -1.59 -4.08 4.36
C ILE A 100 -0.45 -4.65 3.53
N THR A 101 -0.72 -5.76 2.83
CA THR A 101 0.23 -6.37 1.89
C THR A 101 -0.41 -6.45 0.51
N GLY A 102 0.27 -5.93 -0.50
CA GLY A 102 -0.25 -5.93 -1.86
C GLY A 102 0.65 -5.21 -2.86
N THR A 103 0.20 -5.16 -4.09
CA THR A 103 0.90 -4.50 -5.19
C THR A 103 0.48 -3.04 -5.28
N VAL A 104 1.44 -2.14 -5.38
CA VAL A 104 1.19 -0.71 -5.61
C VAL A 104 0.57 -0.53 -6.98
N LYS A 105 -0.68 -0.06 -7.02
CA LYS A 105 -1.42 0.21 -8.26
C LYS A 105 -1.12 1.58 -8.81
N ASP A 106 -1.16 2.60 -7.94
CA ASP A 106 -0.98 4.00 -8.31
C ASP A 106 -0.46 4.82 -7.14
N ILE A 107 0.29 5.87 -7.45
CA ILE A 107 0.80 6.86 -6.49
C ILE A 107 0.46 8.22 -7.03
N ASN A 108 -0.38 8.95 -6.32
CA ASN A 108 -0.70 10.33 -6.67
C ASN A 108 -0.31 11.31 -5.54
N TRP A 109 -0.53 12.61 -5.75
CA TRP A 109 -0.04 13.66 -4.84
C TRP A 109 -0.58 13.58 -3.40
N ARG A 110 -1.71 12.88 -3.16
CA ARG A 110 -2.37 12.80 -1.86
C ARG A 110 -2.34 11.40 -1.25
N GLN A 111 -2.40 10.36 -2.07
CA GLN A 111 -2.61 8.98 -1.64
C GLN A 111 -1.92 8.00 -2.57
N THR A 112 -1.65 6.84 -2.04
CA THR A 112 -1.18 5.66 -2.77
C THR A 112 -2.25 4.59 -2.72
N ILE A 113 -2.48 3.91 -3.83
CA ILE A 113 -3.45 2.80 -3.95
C ILE A 113 -2.67 1.50 -3.98
N VAL A 114 -2.94 0.63 -3.03
CA VAL A 114 -2.37 -0.72 -2.95
C VAL A 114 -3.48 -1.71 -3.20
N ARG A 115 -3.29 -2.61 -4.15
CA ARG A 115 -4.22 -3.70 -4.45
C ARG A 115 -3.76 -4.95 -3.72
N GLU A 116 -4.59 -5.45 -2.83
CA GLU A 116 -4.39 -6.75 -2.19
C GLU A 116 -4.68 -7.89 -3.18
N ARG A 117 -4.16 -9.07 -2.89
CA ARG A 117 -4.34 -10.24 -3.74
C ARG A 117 -5.81 -10.69 -3.87
N ASN A 118 -6.64 -10.43 -2.87
CA ASN A 118 -8.09 -10.68 -2.92
C ASN A 118 -8.85 -9.71 -3.87
N GLY A 119 -8.13 -8.76 -4.48
CA GLY A 119 -8.68 -7.74 -5.38
C GLY A 119 -9.11 -6.46 -4.71
N ASN A 120 -9.09 -6.37 -3.37
CA ASN A 120 -9.43 -5.15 -2.66
C ASN A 120 -8.40 -4.05 -2.94
N GLU A 121 -8.89 -2.82 -3.09
CA GLU A 121 -8.03 -1.65 -3.25
C GLU A 121 -8.03 -0.84 -1.96
N MET A 122 -6.86 -0.77 -1.34
CA MET A 122 -6.62 0.01 -0.14
C MET A 122 -6.05 1.37 -0.51
N VAL A 123 -6.74 2.42 -0.10
CA VAL A 123 -6.33 3.81 -0.32
C VAL A 123 -5.60 4.31 0.92
N ILE A 124 -4.30 4.51 0.81
CA ILE A 124 -3.43 4.90 1.92
C ILE A 124 -3.00 6.35 1.74
N PRO A 125 -3.31 7.27 2.68
CA PRO A 125 -2.78 8.63 2.66
C PRO A 125 -1.25 8.64 2.66
N ASN A 126 -0.62 9.47 1.83
CA ASN A 126 0.84 9.51 1.71
C ASN A 126 1.56 9.93 3.00
N SER A 127 0.89 10.69 3.87
CA SER A 127 1.42 11.05 5.20
C SER A 127 1.66 9.81 6.07
N ILE A 128 0.84 8.78 5.96
CA ILE A 128 1.02 7.50 6.66
C ILE A 128 2.22 6.76 6.08
N LEU A 129 2.32 6.67 4.77
CA LEU A 129 3.45 6.01 4.09
C LEU A 129 4.81 6.64 4.43
N ASN A 130 4.81 7.95 4.64
CA ASN A 130 6.03 8.69 4.97
C ASN A 130 6.50 8.47 6.42
N THR A 131 5.64 7.97 7.30
CA THR A 131 5.93 7.76 8.73
C THR A 131 5.90 6.30 9.15
N ALA A 132 5.20 5.43 8.41
CA ALA A 132 5.13 4.02 8.67
C ALA A 132 6.37 3.26 8.17
N SER A 133 6.65 2.14 8.82
CA SER A 133 7.61 1.17 8.28
C SER A 133 7.05 0.58 6.98
N LEU A 134 7.83 0.68 5.91
CA LEU A 134 7.50 0.14 4.60
C LEU A 134 8.51 -0.96 4.27
N GLU A 135 8.00 -2.12 3.94
CA GLU A 135 8.80 -3.27 3.50
C GLU A 135 8.49 -3.52 2.01
N LYS A 136 9.52 -3.48 1.19
CA LYS A 136 9.43 -3.87 -0.21
C LYS A 136 9.73 -5.36 -0.32
N LEU A 137 8.73 -6.12 -0.72
CA LEU A 137 8.79 -7.57 -0.79
C LEU A 137 9.24 -8.02 -2.18
N ASP A 138 9.90 -9.19 -2.23
CA ASP A 138 10.20 -9.83 -3.50
C ASP A 138 8.88 -10.24 -4.19
N PRO A 139 8.76 -10.10 -5.51
CA PRO A 139 7.57 -10.51 -6.26
C PRO A 139 7.17 -11.98 -6.05
N SER A 140 8.13 -12.87 -5.73
CA SER A 140 7.83 -14.26 -5.41
C SER A 140 6.94 -14.41 -4.17
N ASN A 141 6.98 -13.48 -3.22
CA ASN A 141 6.14 -13.50 -2.03
C ASN A 141 4.65 -13.30 -2.34
N GLU A 142 4.31 -12.64 -3.43
CA GLU A 142 2.92 -12.48 -3.87
C GLU A 142 2.29 -13.83 -4.23
N CYS A 143 3.09 -14.72 -4.77
CA CYS A 143 2.68 -16.04 -5.27
C CYS A 143 2.88 -17.15 -4.27
N LEU A 144 3.60 -16.91 -3.18
CA LEU A 144 4.07 -17.89 -2.23
C LEU A 144 2.94 -18.50 -1.39
N VAL A 145 2.90 -19.82 -1.39
CA VAL A 145 2.05 -20.64 -0.52
C VAL A 145 2.93 -21.52 0.35
N SER A 146 2.62 -21.62 1.63
CA SER A 146 3.34 -22.45 2.59
C SER A 146 2.40 -23.52 3.14
N VAL A 147 2.73 -24.78 2.92
CA VAL A 147 1.97 -25.92 3.44
C VAL A 147 2.86 -26.72 4.39
N PRO A 148 2.57 -26.70 5.70
CA PRO A 148 3.32 -27.48 6.67
C PRO A 148 2.99 -28.97 6.54
N PHE A 149 3.97 -29.82 6.84
CA PHE A 149 3.80 -31.27 6.95
C PHE A 149 4.70 -31.83 8.04
N THR A 150 4.35 -33.03 8.52
CA THR A 150 5.19 -33.82 9.43
C THR A 150 5.47 -35.18 8.79
N ALA A 151 6.73 -35.50 8.61
CA ALA A 151 7.16 -36.81 8.11
C ALA A 151 7.54 -37.75 9.26
N LYS A 152 7.40 -39.05 9.02
CA LYS A 152 7.81 -40.09 9.98
C LYS A 152 9.30 -40.02 10.30
N ALA A 153 9.67 -40.37 11.52
CA ALA A 153 11.06 -40.50 11.90
C ALA A 153 11.75 -41.64 11.10
N GLY A 154 12.98 -41.39 10.64
CA GLY A 154 13.78 -42.41 9.95
C GLY A 154 13.52 -42.53 8.45
N VAL A 155 12.71 -41.67 7.84
CA VAL A 155 12.54 -41.60 6.39
C VAL A 155 13.83 -41.14 5.69
N ASP A 156 14.05 -41.61 4.47
CA ASP A 156 15.08 -41.05 3.60
C ASP A 156 14.66 -39.63 3.16
N VAL A 157 15.30 -38.63 3.75
CA VAL A 157 14.96 -37.24 3.57
C VAL A 157 15.15 -36.77 2.13
N GLU A 158 16.20 -37.21 1.46
CA GLU A 158 16.49 -36.80 0.08
C GLU A 158 15.48 -37.37 -0.90
N HIS A 159 15.15 -38.64 -0.74
CA HIS A 159 14.12 -39.32 -1.55
C HIS A 159 12.75 -38.69 -1.32
N MET A 160 12.36 -38.47 -0.06
CA MET A 160 11.10 -37.83 0.32
C MET A 160 10.96 -36.44 -0.28
N LYS A 161 11.99 -35.58 -0.21
CA LYS A 161 11.96 -34.25 -0.80
C LYS A 161 11.78 -34.27 -2.31
N ALA A 162 12.49 -35.19 -2.98
CA ALA A 162 12.38 -35.34 -4.43
C ALA A 162 10.96 -35.74 -4.84
N ASP A 163 10.40 -36.73 -4.13
CA ASP A 163 9.04 -37.22 -4.36
C ASP A 163 7.98 -36.13 -4.12
N ILE A 164 8.09 -35.41 -3.02
CA ILE A 164 7.19 -34.26 -2.74
C ILE A 164 7.25 -33.23 -3.87
N ILE A 165 8.45 -32.84 -4.31
CA ILE A 165 8.62 -31.83 -5.36
C ILE A 165 7.98 -32.30 -6.66
N GLU A 166 8.22 -33.56 -7.06
CA GLU A 166 7.66 -34.13 -8.28
C GLU A 166 6.14 -34.25 -8.22
N THR A 167 5.61 -34.82 -7.13
CA THR A 167 4.16 -34.97 -6.91
C THR A 167 3.43 -33.63 -6.89
N VAL A 168 3.96 -32.64 -6.16
CA VAL A 168 3.38 -31.32 -6.10
C VAL A 168 3.46 -30.63 -7.46
N GLN A 169 4.58 -30.74 -8.16
CA GLN A 169 4.74 -30.12 -9.48
C GLN A 169 3.73 -30.70 -10.49
N GLN A 170 3.51 -32.01 -10.50
CA GLN A 170 2.53 -32.64 -11.37
C GLN A 170 1.09 -32.25 -11.00
N ALA A 171 0.74 -32.29 -9.71
CA ALA A 171 -0.61 -31.99 -9.25
C ALA A 171 -0.99 -30.50 -9.42
N THR A 172 -0.02 -29.61 -9.39
CA THR A 172 -0.26 -28.17 -9.44
C THR A 172 0.15 -27.51 -10.77
N GLU A 173 0.46 -28.27 -11.81
CA GLU A 173 0.95 -27.76 -13.10
C GLU A 173 0.04 -26.67 -13.69
N SER A 174 -1.27 -26.83 -13.62
CA SER A 174 -2.24 -25.85 -14.12
C SER A 174 -2.37 -24.60 -13.24
N LEU A 175 -1.98 -24.67 -11.96
CA LEU A 175 -2.16 -23.65 -10.94
C LEU A 175 -0.85 -22.90 -10.63
N ALA A 176 0.30 -23.54 -10.88
CA ALA A 176 1.60 -23.02 -10.52
C ALA A 176 2.08 -21.88 -11.43
N ASN A 177 2.83 -20.96 -10.83
CA ASN A 177 3.58 -19.96 -11.56
C ASN A 177 4.81 -20.62 -12.22
N PRO A 178 4.95 -20.55 -13.56
CA PRO A 178 6.02 -21.26 -14.28
C PRO A 178 7.43 -20.72 -13.98
N LEU A 179 7.55 -19.55 -13.36
CA LEU A 179 8.83 -18.94 -13.02
C LEU A 179 9.48 -19.57 -11.78
N TYR A 180 8.70 -20.24 -10.92
CA TYR A 180 9.17 -20.74 -9.65
C TYR A 180 8.83 -22.22 -9.50
N LYS A 181 9.80 -23.02 -9.04
CA LYS A 181 9.59 -24.43 -8.71
C LYS A 181 9.23 -24.59 -7.23
N PRO A 182 8.44 -25.60 -6.86
CA PRO A 182 8.19 -25.91 -5.46
C PRO A 182 9.49 -26.28 -4.74
N VAL A 183 9.56 -25.90 -3.46
CA VAL A 183 10.74 -26.14 -2.60
C VAL A 183 10.28 -26.76 -1.29
N VAL A 184 11.00 -27.75 -0.80
CA VAL A 184 10.76 -28.39 0.50
C VAL A 184 11.86 -28.02 1.46
N LYS A 185 11.49 -27.43 2.62
CA LYS A 185 12.41 -27.12 3.71
C LYS A 185 11.99 -27.86 4.96
N LEU A 186 12.95 -28.42 5.68
CA LEU A 186 12.75 -29.00 7.00
C LEU A 186 12.90 -27.90 8.05
N ASN A 187 11.98 -27.87 9.01
CA ASN A 187 11.94 -26.87 10.06
C ASN A 187 12.59 -27.38 11.36
N GLY A 188 12.58 -28.72 11.57
CA GLY A 188 13.15 -29.34 12.75
C GLY A 188 12.62 -30.74 13.03
N PHE A 189 12.94 -31.22 14.24
CA PHE A 189 12.51 -32.53 14.71
C PHE A 189 11.55 -32.35 15.90
N THR A 190 10.49 -33.13 15.87
CA THR A 190 9.47 -33.16 16.93
C THR A 190 9.33 -34.60 17.50
N PRO A 191 8.63 -34.80 18.63
CA PRO A 191 8.34 -36.14 19.12
C PRO A 191 7.51 -36.98 18.13
N TYR A 192 6.90 -36.36 17.14
CA TYR A 192 6.06 -37.04 16.15
C TYR A 192 6.80 -37.35 14.84
N GLY A 193 7.94 -36.70 14.61
CA GLY A 193 8.71 -36.92 13.38
C GLY A 193 9.49 -35.70 12.94
N ILE A 194 9.64 -35.50 11.66
CA ILE A 194 10.39 -34.42 11.04
C ILE A 194 9.39 -33.41 10.48
N ASP A 195 9.39 -32.20 11.04
CA ASP A 195 8.55 -31.10 10.54
C ASP A 195 9.19 -30.42 9.34
N GLY A 196 8.39 -30.16 8.34
CA GLY A 196 8.79 -29.46 7.15
C GLY A 196 7.70 -28.52 6.62
N THR A 197 8.09 -27.73 5.63
CA THR A 197 7.17 -26.85 4.90
C THR A 197 7.44 -26.96 3.41
N ILE A 198 6.37 -27.16 2.67
CA ILE A 198 6.37 -27.09 1.21
C ILE A 198 6.06 -25.66 0.83
N TYR A 199 6.94 -25.05 0.07
CA TYR A 199 6.76 -23.75 -0.54
C TYR A 199 6.38 -23.95 -2.00
N ALA A 200 5.20 -23.51 -2.38
CA ALA A 200 4.71 -23.56 -3.76
C ALA A 200 4.32 -22.13 -4.21
N PHE A 201 4.27 -21.92 -5.50
CA PHE A 201 4.06 -20.57 -6.07
C PHE A 201 2.87 -20.61 -7.02
N ALA A 202 1.80 -19.92 -6.65
CA ALA A 202 0.57 -19.86 -7.42
C ALA A 202 0.66 -18.84 -8.56
N LYS A 203 -0.16 -18.98 -9.61
CA LYS A 203 -0.36 -17.90 -10.60
C LYS A 203 -0.94 -16.66 -9.93
N ASN A 204 -0.69 -15.48 -10.51
CA ASN A 204 -1.07 -14.18 -9.91
C ASN A 204 -2.58 -13.99 -9.76
N ASP A 205 -3.38 -14.62 -10.60
CA ASP A 205 -4.84 -14.57 -10.62
C ASP A 205 -5.52 -15.65 -9.78
N LEU A 206 -4.72 -16.55 -9.18
CA LEU A 206 -5.24 -17.67 -8.39
C LEU A 206 -5.32 -17.32 -6.90
N ILE A 207 -6.40 -17.73 -6.23
CA ILE A 207 -6.53 -17.64 -4.76
C ILE A 207 -5.52 -18.59 -4.11
N LEU A 208 -4.70 -18.09 -3.17
CA LEU A 208 -3.63 -18.87 -2.53
C LEU A 208 -4.15 -20.13 -1.83
N SER A 209 -5.35 -20.08 -1.24
CA SER A 209 -5.95 -21.24 -0.57
C SER A 209 -6.24 -22.38 -1.54
N THR A 210 -6.59 -22.10 -2.79
CA THR A 210 -6.77 -23.14 -3.83
C THR A 210 -5.46 -23.88 -4.12
N MET A 211 -4.36 -23.12 -4.19
CA MET A 211 -3.03 -23.73 -4.36
C MET A 211 -2.61 -24.52 -3.12
N ALA A 212 -2.88 -23.98 -1.92
CA ALA A 212 -2.58 -24.66 -0.66
C ALA A 212 -3.32 -25.99 -0.55
N ASP A 213 -4.60 -25.99 -0.91
CA ASP A 213 -5.45 -27.18 -0.92
C ASP A 213 -4.92 -28.24 -1.92
N ALA A 214 -4.60 -27.82 -3.15
CA ALA A 214 -4.04 -28.71 -4.16
C ALA A 214 -2.71 -29.34 -3.72
N VAL A 215 -1.82 -28.56 -3.09
CA VAL A 215 -0.56 -29.07 -2.53
C VAL A 215 -0.81 -30.07 -1.39
N ALA A 216 -1.73 -29.73 -0.47
CA ALA A 216 -2.06 -30.61 0.64
C ALA A 216 -2.67 -31.93 0.15
N GLN A 217 -3.59 -31.88 -0.81
CA GLN A 217 -4.20 -33.07 -1.41
C GLN A 217 -3.18 -33.92 -2.13
N ALA A 218 -2.23 -33.32 -2.84
CA ALA A 218 -1.19 -34.06 -3.59
C ALA A 218 -0.36 -34.98 -2.69
N ILE A 219 -0.08 -34.57 -1.46
CA ILE A 219 0.75 -35.34 -0.52
C ILE A 219 -0.06 -36.13 0.51
N ALA A 220 -1.39 -35.93 0.61
CA ALA A 220 -2.22 -36.41 1.71
C ALA A 220 -2.11 -37.92 1.98
N HIS A 221 -1.80 -38.73 0.97
CA HIS A 221 -1.72 -40.19 1.04
C HIS A 221 -0.29 -40.73 0.98
N ALA A 222 0.71 -39.88 1.08
CA ALA A 222 2.10 -40.30 0.97
C ALA A 222 2.54 -41.13 2.21
N ASP A 223 3.18 -42.27 1.98
CA ASP A 223 3.58 -43.22 3.03
C ASP A 223 4.58 -42.66 4.03
N TYR A 224 5.32 -41.64 3.66
CA TYR A 224 6.29 -40.94 4.54
C TYR A 224 5.66 -39.97 5.51
N LEU A 225 4.38 -39.62 5.35
CA LEU A 225 3.71 -38.65 6.27
C LEU A 225 3.31 -39.36 7.58
N GLU A 226 3.36 -38.58 8.67
CA GLU A 226 2.85 -39.01 9.95
C GLU A 226 1.34 -38.71 10.03
N HIS A 227 0.53 -39.77 10.15
CA HIS A 227 -0.93 -39.75 10.14
C HIS A 227 -1.55 -39.92 11.53
N ARG A 228 -0.79 -39.76 12.60
CA ARG A 228 -1.38 -39.82 13.95
C ARG A 228 -2.42 -38.73 14.15
N ALA A 229 -3.65 -39.16 14.37
CA ALA A 229 -4.67 -38.23 14.83
C ALA A 229 -4.21 -37.64 16.16
N VAL A 230 -4.12 -36.32 16.23
CA VAL A 230 -4.00 -35.60 17.49
C VAL A 230 -5.30 -35.90 18.25
N SER A 231 -5.26 -36.85 19.18
CA SER A 231 -6.35 -37.02 20.13
C SER A 231 -6.45 -35.68 20.88
N SER A 232 -7.50 -34.90 20.61
CA SER A 232 -7.87 -33.77 21.45
C SER A 232 -8.16 -34.37 22.82
N SER A 233 -7.21 -34.33 23.73
CA SER A 233 -7.48 -34.48 25.16
C SER A 233 -8.27 -33.25 25.56
N ALA A 234 -9.59 -33.38 25.43
CA ALA A 234 -10.53 -32.60 26.23
C ALA A 234 -10.42 -33.15 27.65
N GLU A 235 -9.79 -32.36 28.53
CA GLU A 235 -10.08 -32.30 29.95
C GLU A 235 -9.90 -30.85 30.41
#